data_20c94cca7344c8834a18f9031c99cad2
#
_entry.id   20c94cca7344c8834a18f9031c99cad2
#
_cell.length_a   1.000
_cell.length_b   1.000
_cell.length_c   1.000
_cell.angle_alpha   90.00
_cell.angle_beta   90.00
_cell.angle_gamma   90.00
#
_symmetry.space_group_name_H-M   'P 1'
#
loop_
_entity.id
_entity.type
_entity.pdbx_description
1 polymer ?
#
loop_
_entity_poly.entity_id
_entity_poly.type
_entity_poly.pdbx_seq_one_letter_code
_entity_poly.pdbx_strand_id
1 'polypeptide(L)'
;MFYFLLVYLVLVLIRPQDYPAVAESPGPPLQSIALVLAAGLWLFSQRKSFNQPQYLLIPAFLLVAMVSKVVNGWAGGALFVFFVFAPVLLAYVLLANAVDTRARLQAAMGVFVICASVLAVHGIEQASTGIGWTGVELSQGTRIQYVGIFNDPNDLGMLFVMCLPMAFYLSSRGGWLGLKRLFWWTAIVLLVWGCYLTNSRGTLLALVAMLGVYVWRTRGVVMAALMGVGALGGLMMLPSRLQEMEVSEASAMGRVESWYEGIQMFIGSPVFGIGAGGYSDLHELTAHNSFVLVLAETGIIGFTIWLAIVGYCFRMMLAIVERGDDIIDDVPLEVPDEVALKDWKTDKALSLCLLLSLTGFFTAAFFLSRSYVVILYLLVALVVGHYTRMRATYPSLPVFSLEKDLIRWPSYAVVGVIGLYLTVKVLLALA
;
A
#
# COMPACT_ATOMS: atom_id res chain seq x y z
N MET A 1 -17.39 -0.13 -17.24
CA MET A 1 -16.01 -0.06 -16.75
C MET A 1 -15.94 -0.19 -15.21
N PHE A 2 -16.46 0.75 -14.42
CA PHE A 2 -16.27 0.78 -12.96
C PHE A 2 -16.70 -0.51 -12.23
N TYR A 3 -17.84 -1.09 -12.55
CA TYR A 3 -18.31 -2.33 -11.91
C TYR A 3 -17.39 -3.54 -12.19
N PHE A 4 -16.82 -3.66 -13.40
CA PHE A 4 -15.84 -4.70 -13.70
C PHE A 4 -14.55 -4.50 -12.92
N LEU A 5 -14.17 -3.25 -12.61
CA LEU A 5 -13.03 -2.98 -11.72
C LEU A 5 -13.34 -3.35 -10.27
N LEU A 6 -14.57 -3.16 -9.78
CA LEU A 6 -14.96 -3.64 -8.46
C LEU A 6 -14.88 -5.18 -8.38
N VAL A 7 -15.35 -5.87 -9.42
CA VAL A 7 -15.20 -7.33 -9.54
C VAL A 7 -13.72 -7.73 -9.57
N TYR A 8 -12.90 -7.02 -10.36
CA TYR A 8 -11.45 -7.24 -10.38
C TYR A 8 -10.83 -7.07 -8.99
N LEU A 9 -11.19 -6.01 -8.25
CA LEU A 9 -10.72 -5.79 -6.87
C LEU A 9 -11.08 -6.96 -5.96
N VAL A 10 -12.32 -7.45 -6.02
CA VAL A 10 -12.74 -8.63 -5.23
C VAL A 10 -11.89 -9.85 -5.60
N LEU A 11 -11.69 -10.13 -6.89
CA LEU A 11 -10.92 -11.29 -7.36
C LEU A 11 -9.42 -11.19 -7.00
N VAL A 12 -8.87 -9.98 -6.95
CA VAL A 12 -7.47 -9.73 -6.53
C VAL A 12 -7.30 -9.90 -5.02
N LEU A 13 -8.30 -9.50 -4.22
CA LEU A 13 -8.21 -9.53 -2.76
C LEU A 13 -8.60 -10.90 -2.18
N ILE A 14 -9.69 -11.50 -2.67
CA ILE A 14 -10.18 -12.81 -2.16
C ILE A 14 -9.43 -13.97 -2.80
N ARG A 15 -8.99 -13.86 -4.08
CA ARG A 15 -8.16 -14.85 -4.79
C ARG A 15 -8.73 -16.29 -4.76
N PRO A 16 -9.96 -16.52 -5.17
CA PRO A 16 -10.55 -17.85 -5.12
C PRO A 16 -9.81 -18.86 -6.02
N GLN A 17 -9.10 -18.38 -7.06
CA GLN A 17 -8.28 -19.23 -7.93
C GLN A 17 -7.04 -19.82 -7.24
N ASP A 18 -6.61 -19.27 -6.10
CA ASP A 18 -5.45 -19.72 -5.34
C ASP A 18 -5.87 -20.68 -4.19
N TYR A 19 -7.17 -21.01 -4.06
CA TYR A 19 -7.62 -22.00 -3.08
C TYR A 19 -7.08 -23.38 -3.47
N PRO A 20 -6.48 -24.15 -2.54
CA PRO A 20 -5.93 -25.46 -2.85
C PRO A 20 -6.87 -26.36 -3.64
N ALA A 21 -8.15 -26.42 -3.27
CA ALA A 21 -9.17 -27.19 -3.95
C ALA A 21 -9.47 -26.72 -5.40
N VAL A 22 -9.21 -25.46 -5.72
CA VAL A 22 -9.42 -24.89 -7.07
C VAL A 22 -8.15 -24.93 -7.91
N ALA A 23 -6.98 -24.85 -7.26
CA ALA A 23 -5.69 -24.86 -7.93
C ALA A 23 -5.41 -26.17 -8.68
N GLU A 24 -5.99 -27.31 -8.22
CA GLU A 24 -5.90 -28.63 -8.88
C GLU A 24 -6.67 -28.69 -10.21
N SER A 25 -7.69 -27.86 -10.38
CA SER A 25 -8.49 -27.77 -11.61
C SER A 25 -8.77 -26.31 -11.94
N PRO A 26 -7.79 -25.59 -12.50
CA PRO A 26 -7.91 -24.15 -12.71
C PRO A 26 -9.05 -23.82 -13.68
N GLY A 27 -9.99 -23.00 -13.20
CA GLY A 27 -11.08 -22.44 -13.99
C GLY A 27 -10.61 -21.30 -14.91
N PRO A 28 -11.54 -20.60 -15.58
CA PRO A 28 -11.19 -19.47 -16.43
C PRO A 28 -10.49 -18.36 -15.62
N PRO A 29 -9.56 -17.60 -16.25
CA PRO A 29 -8.80 -16.54 -15.59
C PRO A 29 -9.68 -15.31 -15.33
N LEU A 30 -10.58 -15.38 -14.35
CA LEU A 30 -11.61 -14.35 -14.07
C LEU A 30 -11.02 -12.96 -13.81
N GLN A 31 -9.85 -12.87 -13.16
CA GLN A 31 -9.16 -11.60 -12.94
C GLN A 31 -8.81 -10.92 -14.26
N SER A 32 -8.18 -11.68 -15.18
CA SER A 32 -7.80 -11.16 -16.50
C SER A 32 -9.03 -10.79 -17.33
N ILE A 33 -10.08 -11.60 -17.28
CA ILE A 33 -11.34 -11.32 -17.98
C ILE A 33 -11.96 -10.02 -17.47
N ALA A 34 -12.09 -9.83 -16.17
CA ALA A 34 -12.64 -8.61 -15.58
C ALA A 34 -11.82 -7.37 -15.97
N LEU A 35 -10.49 -7.50 -15.97
CA LEU A 35 -9.57 -6.40 -16.32
C LEU A 35 -9.69 -6.05 -17.82
N VAL A 36 -9.73 -7.04 -18.71
CA VAL A 36 -9.88 -6.85 -20.16
C VAL A 36 -11.23 -6.21 -20.49
N LEU A 37 -12.33 -6.68 -19.86
CA LEU A 37 -13.65 -6.07 -20.05
C LEU A 37 -13.68 -4.62 -19.55
N ALA A 38 -13.04 -4.34 -18.41
CA ALA A 38 -12.89 -2.97 -17.92
C ALA A 38 -12.10 -2.10 -18.90
N ALA A 39 -10.99 -2.61 -19.45
CA ALA A 39 -10.16 -1.92 -20.45
C ALA A 39 -10.93 -1.66 -21.74
N GLY A 40 -11.65 -2.65 -22.28
CA GLY A 40 -12.47 -2.49 -23.45
C GLY A 40 -13.51 -1.38 -23.30
N LEU A 41 -14.22 -1.34 -22.18
CA LEU A 41 -15.18 -0.26 -21.90
C LEU A 41 -14.51 1.10 -21.66
N TRP A 42 -13.27 1.11 -21.12
CA TRP A 42 -12.50 2.34 -20.93
C TRP A 42 -12.08 2.97 -22.27
N LEU A 43 -11.77 2.18 -23.30
CA LEU A 43 -11.40 2.67 -24.62
C LEU A 43 -12.50 3.59 -25.21
N PHE A 44 -13.76 3.30 -24.94
CA PHE A 44 -14.91 4.09 -25.37
C PHE A 44 -15.28 5.22 -24.41
N SER A 45 -14.59 5.36 -23.26
CA SER A 45 -14.84 6.44 -22.30
C SER A 45 -14.34 7.78 -22.84
N GLN A 46 -15.18 8.81 -22.74
CA GLN A 46 -14.84 10.19 -23.13
C GLN A 46 -13.97 10.88 -22.05
N ARG A 47 -13.99 10.39 -20.81
CA ARG A 47 -13.27 11.00 -19.69
C ARG A 47 -12.01 10.20 -19.42
N LYS A 48 -10.86 10.71 -19.88
CA LYS A 48 -9.53 10.15 -19.63
C LYS A 48 -8.64 11.27 -19.11
N SER A 49 -7.97 11.04 -17.98
CA SER A 49 -7.02 11.98 -17.41
C SER A 49 -5.67 11.30 -17.20
N PHE A 50 -4.60 11.96 -17.65
CA PHE A 50 -3.21 11.52 -17.51
C PHE A 50 -2.32 12.61 -16.92
N ASN A 51 -2.92 13.57 -16.20
CA ASN A 51 -2.26 14.82 -15.80
C ASN A 51 -1.33 14.64 -14.58
N GLN A 52 -1.30 13.46 -13.95
CA GLN A 52 -0.49 13.24 -12.76
C GLN A 52 0.83 12.54 -13.10
N PRO A 53 1.93 12.84 -12.39
CA PRO A 53 3.27 12.29 -12.69
C PRO A 53 3.31 10.75 -12.72
N GLN A 54 2.48 10.07 -11.93
CA GLN A 54 2.47 8.62 -11.83
C GLN A 54 2.10 7.92 -13.15
N TYR A 55 1.35 8.59 -14.04
CA TYR A 55 1.02 8.02 -15.36
C TYR A 55 2.26 7.85 -16.26
N LEU A 56 3.34 8.61 -16.00
CA LEU A 56 4.62 8.45 -16.67
C LEU A 56 5.59 7.61 -15.82
N LEU A 57 5.59 7.82 -14.49
CA LEU A 57 6.56 7.17 -13.60
C LEU A 57 6.35 5.66 -13.49
N ILE A 58 5.10 5.15 -13.46
CA ILE A 58 4.85 3.71 -13.31
C ILE A 58 5.26 2.95 -14.59
N PRO A 59 4.92 3.39 -15.82
CA PRO A 59 5.49 2.81 -17.04
C PRO A 59 7.02 2.91 -17.11
N ALA A 60 7.60 4.05 -16.67
CA ALA A 60 9.06 4.21 -16.64
C ALA A 60 9.70 3.22 -15.64
N PHE A 61 9.07 2.97 -14.49
CA PHE A 61 9.53 1.96 -13.52
C PHE A 61 9.50 0.55 -14.13
N LEU A 62 8.41 0.18 -14.82
CA LEU A 62 8.34 -1.07 -15.56
C LEU A 62 9.48 -1.19 -16.58
N LEU A 63 9.73 -0.12 -17.38
CA LEU A 63 10.80 -0.12 -18.37
C LEU A 63 12.16 -0.34 -17.70
N VAL A 64 12.46 0.35 -16.60
CA VAL A 64 13.73 0.16 -15.85
C VAL A 64 13.82 -1.25 -15.29
N ALA A 65 12.74 -1.82 -14.75
CA ALA A 65 12.72 -3.20 -14.27
C ALA A 65 12.98 -4.22 -15.41
N MET A 66 12.48 -3.95 -16.61
CA MET A 66 12.80 -4.75 -17.80
C MET A 66 14.28 -4.61 -18.22
N VAL A 67 14.77 -3.36 -18.29
CA VAL A 67 16.18 -3.06 -18.64
C VAL A 67 17.13 -3.69 -17.64
N SER A 68 16.79 -3.69 -16.33
CA SER A 68 17.62 -4.30 -15.31
C SER A 68 17.86 -5.81 -15.58
N LYS A 69 16.87 -6.54 -16.08
CA LYS A 69 17.03 -7.96 -16.50
C LYS A 69 17.93 -8.10 -17.71
N VAL A 70 17.78 -7.23 -18.72
CA VAL A 70 18.59 -7.27 -19.96
C VAL A 70 20.05 -7.00 -19.66
N VAL A 71 20.36 -5.97 -18.86
CA VAL A 71 21.72 -5.60 -18.46
C VAL A 71 22.42 -6.72 -17.67
N ASN A 72 21.64 -7.48 -16.90
CA ASN A 72 22.16 -8.66 -16.17
C ASN A 72 22.15 -9.96 -17.03
N GLY A 73 22.08 -9.84 -18.36
CA GLY A 73 22.26 -10.96 -19.29
C GLY A 73 21.02 -11.80 -19.56
N TRP A 74 19.85 -11.45 -19.02
CA TRP A 74 18.63 -12.22 -19.23
C TRP A 74 17.54 -11.43 -19.99
N ALA A 75 17.69 -11.37 -21.31
CA ALA A 75 16.73 -10.67 -22.18
C ALA A 75 15.30 -11.28 -22.12
N GLY A 76 15.17 -12.61 -21.98
CA GLY A 76 13.87 -13.27 -21.78
C GLY A 76 13.18 -12.85 -20.48
N GLY A 77 13.94 -12.53 -19.44
CA GLY A 77 13.44 -12.02 -18.17
C GLY A 77 12.73 -10.67 -18.29
N ALA A 78 13.11 -9.84 -19.25
CA ALA A 78 12.42 -8.58 -19.52
C ALA A 78 10.94 -8.80 -19.94
N LEU A 79 10.70 -9.79 -20.81
CA LEU A 79 9.33 -10.17 -21.20
C LEU A 79 8.55 -10.75 -20.02
N PHE A 80 9.20 -11.57 -19.19
CA PHE A 80 8.59 -12.09 -17.98
C PHE A 80 8.13 -10.93 -17.06
N VAL A 81 9.01 -9.96 -16.76
CA VAL A 81 8.68 -8.78 -15.97
C VAL A 81 7.53 -8.00 -16.59
N PHE A 82 7.54 -7.83 -17.92
CA PHE A 82 6.43 -7.16 -18.62
C PHE A 82 5.10 -7.86 -18.40
N PHE A 83 5.01 -9.16 -18.63
CA PHE A 83 3.74 -9.90 -18.50
C PHE A 83 3.24 -9.97 -17.06
N VAL A 84 4.11 -9.95 -16.07
CA VAL A 84 3.74 -9.92 -14.65
C VAL A 84 3.26 -8.52 -14.23
N PHE A 85 3.93 -7.45 -14.68
CA PHE A 85 3.66 -6.09 -14.21
C PHE A 85 2.69 -5.29 -15.09
N ALA A 86 2.58 -5.59 -16.39
CA ALA A 86 1.66 -4.88 -17.29
C ALA A 86 0.19 -4.95 -16.85
N PRO A 87 -0.34 -6.08 -16.34
CA PRO A 87 -1.69 -6.12 -15.76
C PRO A 87 -1.85 -5.20 -14.55
N VAL A 88 -0.80 -5.05 -13.72
CA VAL A 88 -0.79 -4.15 -12.56
C VAL A 88 -0.85 -2.69 -13.02
N LEU A 89 -0.04 -2.32 -14.03
CA LEU A 89 -0.07 -1.00 -14.64
C LEU A 89 -1.44 -0.70 -15.25
N LEU A 90 -2.03 -1.66 -15.97
CA LEU A 90 -3.35 -1.51 -16.56
C LEU A 90 -4.42 -1.30 -15.47
N ALA A 91 -4.41 -2.10 -14.41
CA ALA A 91 -5.32 -1.95 -13.28
C ALA A 91 -5.19 -0.58 -12.62
N TYR A 92 -3.96 -0.08 -12.43
CA TYR A 92 -3.69 1.27 -11.94
C TYR A 92 -4.35 2.33 -12.83
N VAL A 93 -4.06 2.31 -14.14
CA VAL A 93 -4.59 3.32 -15.09
C VAL A 93 -6.11 3.32 -15.10
N LEU A 94 -6.71 2.14 -15.16
CA LEU A 94 -8.17 2.00 -15.21
C LEU A 94 -8.83 2.48 -13.91
N LEU A 95 -8.32 2.07 -12.75
CA LEU A 95 -8.89 2.43 -11.45
C LEU A 95 -8.73 3.93 -11.16
N ALA A 96 -7.55 4.51 -11.44
CA ALA A 96 -7.30 5.94 -11.24
C ALA A 96 -8.24 6.82 -12.09
N ASN A 97 -8.59 6.37 -13.30
CA ASN A 97 -9.57 7.05 -14.16
C ASN A 97 -11.04 6.73 -13.78
N ALA A 98 -11.29 5.61 -13.10
CA ALA A 98 -12.65 5.18 -12.74
C ALA A 98 -13.18 5.84 -11.47
N VAL A 99 -12.30 6.22 -10.53
CA VAL A 99 -12.67 6.86 -9.25
C VAL A 99 -12.80 8.39 -9.39
N ASP A 100 -13.47 8.83 -10.45
CA ASP A 100 -13.69 10.22 -10.84
C ASP A 100 -14.72 10.95 -9.97
N THR A 101 -15.45 10.23 -9.10
CA THR A 101 -16.43 10.79 -8.16
C THR A 101 -16.16 10.30 -6.74
N ARG A 102 -16.59 11.10 -5.75
CA ARG A 102 -16.51 10.71 -4.32
C ARG A 102 -17.21 9.37 -4.06
N ALA A 103 -18.37 9.16 -4.67
CA ALA A 103 -19.16 7.93 -4.50
C ALA A 103 -18.40 6.69 -5.03
N ARG A 104 -17.76 6.79 -6.21
CA ARG A 104 -16.98 5.68 -6.78
C ARG A 104 -15.73 5.39 -5.95
N LEU A 105 -15.04 6.42 -5.46
CA LEU A 105 -13.90 6.24 -4.56
C LEU A 105 -14.33 5.53 -3.27
N GLN A 106 -15.44 5.98 -2.64
CA GLN A 106 -15.99 5.34 -1.44
C GLN A 106 -16.43 3.89 -1.71
N ALA A 107 -17.00 3.59 -2.89
CA ALA A 107 -17.36 2.23 -3.27
C ALA A 107 -16.11 1.34 -3.42
N ALA A 108 -15.05 1.82 -4.07
CA ALA A 108 -13.79 1.08 -4.16
C ALA A 108 -13.18 0.82 -2.78
N MET A 109 -13.11 1.84 -1.91
CA MET A 109 -12.67 1.68 -0.52
C MET A 109 -13.55 0.67 0.24
N GLY A 110 -14.87 0.70 0.01
CA GLY A 110 -15.81 -0.26 0.59
C GLY A 110 -15.48 -1.70 0.20
N VAL A 111 -15.13 -1.94 -1.06
CA VAL A 111 -14.68 -3.27 -1.52
C VAL A 111 -13.41 -3.71 -0.81
N PHE A 112 -12.40 -2.82 -0.68
CA PHE A 112 -11.20 -3.14 0.09
C PHE A 112 -11.53 -3.55 1.53
N VAL A 113 -12.35 -2.77 2.22
CA VAL A 113 -12.72 -3.04 3.62
C VAL A 113 -13.52 -4.33 3.76
N ILE A 114 -14.49 -4.58 2.86
CA ILE A 114 -15.31 -5.80 2.89
C ILE A 114 -14.43 -7.03 2.64
N CYS A 115 -13.60 -7.02 1.60
CA CYS A 115 -12.70 -8.14 1.32
C CYS A 115 -11.73 -8.37 2.48
N ALA A 116 -11.09 -7.32 3.01
CA ALA A 116 -10.20 -7.45 4.18
C ALA A 116 -10.95 -8.01 5.41
N SER A 117 -12.22 -7.63 5.62
CA SER A 117 -13.05 -8.17 6.70
C SER A 117 -13.36 -9.66 6.50
N VAL A 118 -13.60 -10.09 5.25
CA VAL A 118 -13.76 -11.52 4.90
C VAL A 118 -12.49 -12.30 5.23
N LEU A 119 -11.31 -11.75 4.88
CA LEU A 119 -10.03 -12.36 5.22
C LEU A 119 -9.80 -12.40 6.75
N ALA A 120 -10.26 -11.38 7.48
CA ALA A 120 -10.19 -11.36 8.94
C ALA A 120 -11.09 -12.46 9.56
N VAL A 121 -12.30 -12.66 9.02
CA VAL A 121 -13.20 -13.76 9.47
C VAL A 121 -12.57 -15.13 9.18
N HIS A 122 -11.95 -15.32 8.01
CA HIS A 122 -11.16 -16.52 7.72
C HIS A 122 -10.06 -16.76 8.75
N GLY A 123 -9.31 -15.68 9.10
CA GLY A 123 -8.26 -15.77 10.11
C GLY A 123 -8.80 -16.08 11.51
N ILE A 124 -9.99 -15.59 11.88
CA ILE A 124 -10.64 -15.94 13.16
C ILE A 124 -11.01 -17.42 13.19
N GLU A 125 -11.60 -17.97 12.11
CA GLU A 125 -11.85 -19.39 12.00
C GLU A 125 -10.55 -20.19 12.10
N GLN A 126 -9.53 -19.82 11.31
CA GLN A 126 -8.21 -20.46 11.32
C GLN A 126 -7.57 -20.45 12.71
N ALA A 127 -7.69 -19.36 13.48
CA ALA A 127 -7.16 -19.27 14.84
C ALA A 127 -7.90 -20.20 15.82
N SER A 128 -9.19 -20.52 15.58
CA SER A 128 -10.00 -21.36 16.45
C SER A 128 -9.91 -22.85 16.13
N THR A 129 -9.75 -23.21 14.85
CA THR A 129 -9.79 -24.59 14.35
C THR A 129 -8.44 -25.13 13.90
N GLY A 130 -7.43 -24.28 13.74
CA GLY A 130 -6.12 -24.60 13.16
C GLY A 130 -6.08 -24.46 11.64
N ILE A 131 -7.21 -24.58 10.95
CA ILE A 131 -7.34 -24.53 9.49
C ILE A 131 -8.48 -23.59 9.10
N GLY A 132 -8.25 -22.68 8.14
CA GLY A 132 -9.31 -21.84 7.59
C GLY A 132 -10.11 -22.55 6.48
N TRP A 133 -11.27 -21.98 6.09
CA TRP A 133 -12.13 -22.58 5.03
C TRP A 133 -11.43 -22.74 3.68
N THR A 134 -10.30 -22.07 3.45
CA THR A 134 -9.48 -22.27 2.24
C THR A 134 -8.65 -23.55 2.27
N GLY A 135 -8.58 -24.25 3.40
CA GLY A 135 -7.73 -25.41 3.61
C GLY A 135 -6.29 -25.06 4.02
N VAL A 136 -5.99 -23.78 4.26
CA VAL A 136 -4.65 -23.33 4.69
C VAL A 136 -4.55 -23.36 6.21
N GLU A 137 -3.46 -23.94 6.72
CA GLU A 137 -3.15 -24.03 8.14
C GLU A 137 -2.55 -22.71 8.68
N LEU A 138 -2.48 -22.58 10.02
CA LEU A 138 -1.78 -21.46 10.66
C LEU A 138 -0.29 -21.46 10.30
N SER A 139 0.25 -20.30 9.98
CA SER A 139 1.69 -20.10 9.84
C SER A 139 2.36 -20.26 11.21
N GLN A 140 3.39 -21.10 11.28
CA GLN A 140 4.10 -21.42 12.52
C GLN A 140 3.20 -21.88 13.67
N GLY A 141 2.02 -22.43 13.36
CA GLY A 141 1.04 -22.92 14.33
C GLY A 141 0.29 -21.87 15.15
N THR A 142 0.59 -20.59 14.99
CA THR A 142 0.05 -19.51 15.86
C THR A 142 -0.44 -18.27 15.10
N ARG A 143 -0.05 -18.09 13.84
CA ARG A 143 -0.25 -16.86 13.07
C ARG A 143 -1.23 -17.10 11.95
N ILE A 144 -2.25 -16.26 11.83
CA ILE A 144 -3.20 -16.33 10.71
C ILE A 144 -2.54 -15.92 9.40
N GLN A 145 -2.90 -16.63 8.32
CA GLN A 145 -2.51 -16.33 6.95
C GLN A 145 -3.66 -16.66 6.00
N TYR A 146 -3.52 -16.31 4.72
CA TYR A 146 -4.52 -16.57 3.70
C TYR A 146 -3.85 -17.23 2.50
N VAL A 147 -4.41 -17.17 1.30
CA VAL A 147 -3.85 -17.71 0.07
C VAL A 147 -3.18 -16.64 -0.78
N GLY A 148 -2.34 -17.05 -1.72
CA GLY A 148 -1.74 -16.22 -2.76
C GLY A 148 -0.87 -15.10 -2.18
N ILE A 149 -1.16 -13.85 -2.50
CA ILE A 149 -0.37 -12.69 -2.05
C ILE A 149 -0.49 -12.42 -0.53
N PHE A 150 -1.36 -13.10 0.16
CA PHE A 150 -1.59 -13.00 1.61
C PHE A 150 -1.22 -14.29 2.35
N ASN A 151 -0.40 -15.16 1.76
CA ASN A 151 0.08 -16.37 2.42
C ASN A 151 1.18 -16.12 3.47
N ASP A 152 1.47 -14.86 3.77
CA ASP A 152 2.31 -14.41 4.87
C ASP A 152 1.47 -13.58 5.86
N PRO A 153 1.53 -13.85 7.17
CA PRO A 153 0.83 -13.08 8.19
C PRO A 153 1.11 -11.58 8.15
N ASN A 154 2.32 -11.17 7.77
CA ASN A 154 2.69 -9.77 7.72
C ASN A 154 2.00 -9.05 6.53
N ASP A 155 1.80 -9.74 5.40
CA ASP A 155 1.06 -9.22 4.26
C ASP A 155 -0.42 -9.02 4.58
N LEU A 156 -1.00 -10.00 5.27
CA LEU A 156 -2.37 -9.93 5.72
C LEU A 156 -2.56 -8.76 6.71
N GLY A 157 -1.62 -8.60 7.65
CA GLY A 157 -1.59 -7.48 8.59
C GLY A 157 -1.44 -6.12 7.90
N MET A 158 -0.61 -6.02 6.86
CA MET A 158 -0.45 -4.82 6.05
C MET A 158 -1.77 -4.41 5.39
N LEU A 159 -2.52 -5.36 4.80
CA LEU A 159 -3.83 -5.11 4.23
C LEU A 159 -4.81 -4.59 5.28
N PHE A 160 -4.87 -5.22 6.46
CA PHE A 160 -5.77 -4.83 7.53
C PHE A 160 -5.49 -3.40 7.99
N VAL A 161 -4.22 -3.06 8.27
CA VAL A 161 -3.83 -1.71 8.68
C VAL A 161 -4.17 -0.67 7.60
N MET A 162 -3.91 -0.98 6.32
CA MET A 162 -4.25 -0.11 5.20
C MET A 162 -5.76 0.15 5.11
N CYS A 163 -6.60 -0.85 5.41
CA CYS A 163 -8.06 -0.75 5.31
C CYS A 163 -8.71 -0.08 6.54
N LEU A 164 -8.06 -0.03 7.70
CA LEU A 164 -8.62 0.56 8.92
C LEU A 164 -9.05 2.04 8.75
N PRO A 165 -8.24 2.96 8.19
CA PRO A 165 -8.67 4.33 7.96
C PRO A 165 -9.87 4.42 7.02
N MET A 166 -9.93 3.55 6.00
CA MET A 166 -11.05 3.46 5.07
C MET A 166 -12.33 3.06 5.80
N ALA A 167 -12.28 2.07 6.68
CA ALA A 167 -13.41 1.63 7.49
C ALA A 167 -13.88 2.73 8.45
N PHE A 168 -12.97 3.43 9.12
CA PHE A 168 -13.28 4.57 9.98
C PHE A 168 -13.96 5.71 9.18
N TYR A 169 -13.42 6.06 8.02
CA TYR A 169 -14.04 7.07 7.17
C TYR A 169 -15.47 6.67 6.73
N LEU A 170 -15.67 5.42 6.32
CA LEU A 170 -16.97 4.92 5.91
C LEU A 170 -17.97 4.85 7.08
N SER A 171 -17.51 4.54 8.29
CA SER A 171 -18.35 4.52 9.51
C SER A 171 -18.79 5.91 9.93
N SER A 172 -18.04 6.96 9.58
CA SER A 172 -18.41 8.35 9.91
C SER A 172 -19.60 8.88 9.08
N ARG A 173 -20.06 8.10 8.07
CA ARG A 173 -21.13 8.46 7.15
C ARG A 173 -22.44 7.80 7.53
N GLY A 174 -23.41 8.58 8.02
CA GLY A 174 -24.75 8.11 8.38
C GLY A 174 -25.17 8.52 9.79
N GLY A 175 -26.43 8.24 10.15
CA GLY A 175 -26.96 8.49 11.49
C GLY A 175 -26.26 7.61 12.55
N TRP A 176 -26.28 8.07 13.81
CA TRP A 176 -25.52 7.42 14.89
C TRP A 176 -25.88 5.95 15.15
N LEU A 177 -27.15 5.58 14.96
CA LEU A 177 -27.65 4.20 15.14
C LEU A 177 -28.02 3.51 13.81
N GLY A 178 -27.56 4.03 12.67
CA GLY A 178 -27.88 3.45 11.37
C GLY A 178 -27.17 2.10 11.12
N LEU A 179 -27.89 1.10 10.56
CA LEU A 179 -27.36 -0.21 10.17
C LEU A 179 -26.05 -0.12 9.37
N LYS A 180 -25.96 0.90 8.49
CA LYS A 180 -24.75 1.14 7.69
C LYS A 180 -23.55 1.48 8.56
N ARG A 181 -23.73 2.26 9.63
CA ARG A 181 -22.67 2.61 10.57
C ARG A 181 -22.26 1.40 11.39
N LEU A 182 -23.22 0.63 11.89
CA LEU A 182 -22.96 -0.61 12.62
C LEU A 182 -22.16 -1.60 11.78
N PHE A 183 -22.51 -1.77 10.50
CA PHE A 183 -21.77 -2.62 9.56
C PHE A 183 -20.28 -2.23 9.47
N TRP A 184 -19.97 -0.92 9.31
CA TRP A 184 -18.58 -0.49 9.23
C TRP A 184 -17.84 -0.57 10.58
N TRP A 185 -18.53 -0.41 11.71
CA TRP A 185 -17.95 -0.65 13.03
C TRP A 185 -17.63 -2.13 13.23
N THR A 186 -18.47 -3.05 12.78
CA THR A 186 -18.16 -4.48 12.77
C THR A 186 -16.90 -4.75 11.94
N ALA A 187 -16.79 -4.14 10.76
CA ALA A 187 -15.58 -4.26 9.94
C ALA A 187 -14.33 -3.76 10.69
N ILE A 188 -14.41 -2.61 11.38
CA ILE A 188 -13.29 -2.09 12.19
C ILE A 188 -12.86 -3.11 13.26
N VAL A 189 -13.82 -3.67 13.99
CA VAL A 189 -13.54 -4.67 15.04
C VAL A 189 -12.87 -5.91 14.44
N LEU A 190 -13.38 -6.41 13.31
CA LEU A 190 -12.80 -7.56 12.60
C LEU A 190 -11.37 -7.28 12.14
N LEU A 191 -11.11 -6.10 11.55
CA LEU A 191 -9.78 -5.74 11.09
C LEU A 191 -8.78 -5.57 12.25
N VAL A 192 -9.19 -4.94 13.36
CA VAL A 192 -8.33 -4.81 14.57
C VAL A 192 -8.03 -6.18 15.16
N TRP A 193 -9.04 -7.04 15.26
CA TRP A 193 -8.86 -8.41 15.75
C TRP A 193 -7.98 -9.23 14.79
N GLY A 194 -8.18 -9.08 13.47
CA GLY A 194 -7.31 -9.66 12.46
C GLY A 194 -5.85 -9.21 12.60
N CYS A 195 -5.59 -7.90 12.79
CA CYS A 195 -4.24 -7.40 13.06
C CYS A 195 -3.60 -8.09 14.28
N TYR A 196 -4.35 -8.28 15.35
CA TYR A 196 -3.88 -8.98 16.54
C TYR A 196 -3.52 -10.44 16.24
N LEU A 197 -4.39 -11.17 15.53
CA LEU A 197 -4.19 -12.59 15.21
C LEU A 197 -3.05 -12.84 14.21
N THR A 198 -2.63 -11.84 13.42
CA THR A 198 -1.43 -11.99 12.59
C THR A 198 -0.16 -12.19 13.40
N ASN A 199 -0.17 -11.82 14.67
CA ASN A 199 1.00 -11.82 15.56
C ASN A 199 2.24 -11.17 14.92
N SER A 200 2.01 -10.08 14.15
CA SER A 200 3.03 -9.37 13.37
C SER A 200 3.46 -8.08 14.07
N ARG A 201 4.74 -7.99 14.42
CA ARG A 201 5.34 -6.75 14.96
C ARG A 201 5.29 -5.60 13.96
N GLY A 202 5.52 -5.91 12.68
CA GLY A 202 5.43 -4.92 11.60
C GLY A 202 4.02 -4.33 11.50
N THR A 203 2.99 -5.15 11.65
CA THR A 203 1.57 -4.72 11.69
C THR A 203 1.30 -3.79 12.87
N LEU A 204 1.80 -4.12 14.07
CA LEU A 204 1.63 -3.27 15.25
C LEU A 204 2.37 -1.95 15.14
N LEU A 205 3.59 -1.95 14.62
CA LEU A 205 4.34 -0.72 14.33
C LEU A 205 3.62 0.15 13.29
N ALA A 206 3.03 -0.47 12.27
CA ALA A 206 2.25 0.25 11.26
C ALA A 206 0.98 0.87 11.85
N LEU A 207 0.29 0.21 12.78
CA LEU A 207 -0.83 0.77 13.53
C LEU A 207 -0.38 1.98 14.37
N VAL A 208 0.72 1.86 15.11
CA VAL A 208 1.26 2.95 15.93
C VAL A 208 1.66 4.15 15.06
N ALA A 209 2.35 3.93 13.94
CA ALA A 209 2.75 4.98 13.02
C ALA A 209 1.52 5.69 12.39
N MET A 210 0.53 4.92 11.95
CA MET A 210 -0.72 5.44 11.41
C MET A 210 -1.47 6.30 12.44
N LEU A 211 -1.63 5.81 13.66
CA LEU A 211 -2.26 6.55 14.76
C LEU A 211 -1.42 7.77 15.15
N GLY A 212 -0.09 7.66 15.14
CA GLY A 212 0.83 8.77 15.36
C GLY A 212 0.63 9.91 14.37
N VAL A 213 0.54 9.59 13.07
CA VAL A 213 0.25 10.58 12.03
C VAL A 213 -1.15 11.18 12.22
N TYR A 214 -2.15 10.39 12.56
CA TYR A 214 -3.49 10.90 12.85
C TYR A 214 -3.49 11.89 14.02
N VAL A 215 -2.88 11.53 15.15
CA VAL A 215 -2.79 12.42 16.33
C VAL A 215 -1.94 13.65 16.02
N TRP A 216 -0.83 13.49 15.30
CA TRP A 216 -0.02 14.63 14.86
C TRP A 216 -0.86 15.64 14.06
N ARG A 217 -1.66 15.18 13.10
CA ARG A 217 -2.49 16.04 12.24
C ARG A 217 -3.69 16.65 12.94
N THR A 218 -4.18 16.05 14.04
CA THR A 218 -5.40 16.49 14.73
C THR A 218 -5.13 17.15 16.08
N ARG A 219 -4.05 16.81 16.77
CA ARG A 219 -3.73 17.25 18.14
C ARG A 219 -2.33 17.85 18.32
N GLY A 220 -1.51 17.81 17.25
CA GLY A 220 -0.15 18.33 17.24
C GLY A 220 0.94 17.30 17.56
N VAL A 221 2.22 17.72 17.34
CA VAL A 221 3.38 16.83 17.41
C VAL A 221 3.66 16.30 18.82
N VAL A 222 3.44 17.11 19.85
CA VAL A 222 3.71 16.74 21.25
C VAL A 222 2.83 15.57 21.68
N MET A 223 1.52 15.65 21.37
CA MET A 223 0.58 14.57 21.68
C MET A 223 0.91 13.28 20.91
N ALA A 224 1.32 13.40 19.64
CA ALA A 224 1.76 12.27 18.84
C ALA A 224 3.01 11.60 19.43
N ALA A 225 3.99 12.40 19.88
CA ALA A 225 5.20 11.88 20.51
C ALA A 225 4.90 11.14 21.84
N LEU A 226 4.08 11.74 22.72
CA LEU A 226 3.66 11.11 23.97
C LEU A 226 2.93 9.78 23.73
N MET A 227 2.02 9.75 22.75
CA MET A 227 1.32 8.52 22.36
C MET A 227 2.29 7.48 21.80
N GLY A 228 3.25 7.89 20.95
CA GLY A 228 4.25 7.00 20.38
C GLY A 228 5.11 6.34 21.45
N VAL A 229 5.62 7.11 22.42
CA VAL A 229 6.39 6.60 23.57
C VAL A 229 5.54 5.65 24.41
N GLY A 230 4.29 6.02 24.73
CA GLY A 230 3.37 5.17 25.48
C GLY A 230 3.03 3.86 24.77
N ALA A 231 2.79 3.90 23.46
CA ALA A 231 2.50 2.72 22.66
C ALA A 231 3.71 1.78 22.56
N LEU A 232 4.91 2.32 22.34
CA LEU A 232 6.15 1.52 22.32
C LEU A 232 6.44 0.89 23.68
N GLY A 233 6.28 1.66 24.78
CA GLY A 233 6.41 1.14 26.14
C GLY A 233 5.40 0.03 26.45
N GLY A 234 4.14 0.20 26.03
CA GLY A 234 3.11 -0.83 26.16
C GLY A 234 3.41 -2.10 25.34
N LEU A 235 3.96 -1.95 24.13
CA LEU A 235 4.39 -3.08 23.31
C LEU A 235 5.53 -3.89 23.97
N MET A 236 6.43 -3.23 24.72
CA MET A 236 7.52 -3.89 25.44
C MET A 236 7.02 -4.62 26.71
N MET A 237 5.86 -4.23 27.25
CA MET A 237 5.29 -4.84 28.45
C MET A 237 4.40 -6.06 28.20
N LEU A 238 4.15 -6.46 26.93
CA LEU A 238 3.32 -7.63 26.61
C LEU A 238 4.04 -8.95 26.98
N PRO A 239 3.52 -9.74 27.94
CA PRO A 239 4.21 -10.92 28.52
C PRO A 239 4.51 -12.03 27.49
N SER A 240 3.65 -12.20 26.47
CA SER A 240 3.80 -13.23 25.44
C SER A 240 5.06 -13.06 24.56
N ARG A 241 5.74 -11.90 24.65
CA ARG A 241 6.92 -11.59 23.83
C ARG A 241 8.25 -11.81 24.55
N LEU A 242 8.26 -11.91 25.88
CA LEU A 242 9.48 -12.15 26.65
C LEU A 242 9.99 -13.59 26.50
N GLN A 243 9.10 -14.57 26.27
CA GLN A 243 9.47 -15.97 26.03
C GLN A 243 9.86 -16.28 24.58
N GLU A 244 9.48 -15.41 23.64
CA GLU A 244 9.83 -15.53 22.22
C GLU A 244 11.08 -14.72 21.84
N MET A 245 11.80 -14.13 22.80
CA MET A 245 12.90 -13.20 22.51
C MET A 245 14.03 -13.85 21.72
N GLU A 246 14.43 -15.08 22.01
CA GLU A 246 15.53 -15.75 21.31
C GLU A 246 15.22 -16.05 19.83
N VAL A 247 14.04 -16.60 19.53
CA VAL A 247 13.60 -16.84 18.13
C VAL A 247 13.36 -15.52 17.39
N SER A 248 12.96 -14.50 18.11
CA SER A 248 12.67 -13.17 17.64
C SER A 248 13.93 -12.36 17.31
N GLU A 249 14.97 -12.51 18.08
CA GLU A 249 16.30 -11.89 17.81
C GLU A 249 16.92 -12.50 16.56
N ALA A 250 16.89 -13.82 16.41
CA ALA A 250 17.35 -14.49 15.19
C ALA A 250 16.57 -14.02 13.94
N SER A 251 15.25 -13.86 14.04
CA SER A 251 14.42 -13.35 12.93
C SER A 251 14.68 -11.87 12.62
N ALA A 252 14.94 -11.05 13.64
CA ALA A 252 15.28 -9.63 13.43
C ALA A 252 16.69 -9.49 12.82
N MET A 253 17.64 -10.28 13.31
CA MET A 253 19.01 -10.30 12.78
C MET A 253 19.04 -10.77 11.32
N GLY A 254 18.34 -11.85 10.97
CA GLY A 254 18.25 -12.31 9.59
C GLY A 254 17.69 -11.25 8.62
N ARG A 255 16.80 -10.35 9.10
CA ARG A 255 16.35 -9.19 8.29
C ARG A 255 17.45 -8.14 8.12
N VAL A 256 18.21 -7.83 9.17
CA VAL A 256 19.32 -6.85 9.07
C VAL A 256 20.41 -7.39 8.15
N GLU A 257 20.71 -8.68 8.22
CA GLU A 257 21.63 -9.35 7.29
C GLU A 257 21.10 -9.27 5.85
N SER A 258 19.80 -9.58 5.63
CA SER A 258 19.18 -9.42 4.30
C SER A 258 19.28 -7.98 3.79
N TRP A 259 19.07 -6.97 4.64
CA TRP A 259 19.24 -5.57 4.24
C TRP A 259 20.69 -5.25 3.87
N TYR A 260 21.64 -5.77 4.63
CA TYR A 260 23.08 -5.62 4.32
C TYR A 260 23.42 -6.22 2.96
N GLU A 261 23.00 -7.47 2.70
CA GLU A 261 23.21 -8.13 1.41
C GLU A 261 22.56 -7.35 0.25
N GLY A 262 21.33 -6.85 0.44
CA GLY A 262 20.69 -5.99 -0.56
C GLY A 262 21.46 -4.70 -0.86
N ILE A 263 22.11 -4.11 0.15
CA ILE A 263 22.99 -2.95 -0.04
C ILE A 263 24.29 -3.37 -0.77
N GLN A 264 24.85 -4.55 -0.48
CA GLN A 264 26.03 -5.06 -1.22
C GLN A 264 25.68 -5.33 -2.70
N MET A 265 24.50 -5.91 -2.98
CA MET A 265 23.98 -6.09 -4.34
C MET A 265 23.89 -4.74 -5.08
N PHE A 266 23.37 -3.70 -4.41
CA PHE A 266 23.34 -2.34 -4.98
C PHE A 266 24.74 -1.78 -5.24
N ILE A 267 25.68 -1.94 -4.31
CA ILE A 267 27.06 -1.45 -4.48
C ILE A 267 27.72 -2.15 -5.67
N GLY A 268 27.48 -3.45 -5.89
CA GLY A 268 27.97 -4.20 -7.03
C GLY A 268 27.34 -3.82 -8.37
N SER A 269 26.09 -3.31 -8.36
CA SER A 269 25.34 -2.95 -9.58
C SER A 269 24.52 -1.66 -9.36
N PRO A 270 25.17 -0.48 -9.21
CA PRO A 270 24.53 0.70 -8.67
C PRO A 270 23.53 1.38 -9.62
N VAL A 271 23.64 1.20 -10.93
CA VAL A 271 22.83 1.92 -11.93
C VAL A 271 21.49 1.24 -12.16
N PHE A 272 21.50 -0.05 -12.51
CA PHE A 272 20.32 -0.83 -12.87
C PHE A 272 20.02 -2.00 -11.91
N GLY A 273 20.84 -2.19 -10.85
CA GLY A 273 20.70 -3.28 -9.91
C GLY A 273 21.00 -4.65 -10.51
N ILE A 274 20.72 -5.70 -9.74
CA ILE A 274 20.98 -7.11 -10.09
C ILE A 274 19.88 -7.73 -10.99
N GLY A 275 18.85 -6.95 -11.35
CA GLY A 275 17.70 -7.42 -12.13
C GLY A 275 16.45 -7.65 -11.28
N ALA A 276 15.31 -7.12 -11.73
CA ALA A 276 14.02 -7.21 -11.02
C ALA A 276 13.63 -8.68 -10.73
N GLY A 277 13.33 -9.01 -9.46
CA GLY A 277 13.07 -10.38 -8.99
C GLY A 277 14.34 -11.26 -8.89
N GLY A 278 15.53 -10.69 -8.96
CA GLY A 278 16.81 -11.42 -8.86
C GLY A 278 17.35 -11.52 -7.43
N TYR A 279 16.72 -10.87 -6.47
CA TYR A 279 17.20 -10.88 -5.08
C TYR A 279 17.26 -12.30 -4.51
N SER A 280 16.20 -13.07 -4.66
CA SER A 280 16.11 -14.46 -4.17
C SER A 280 17.00 -15.45 -4.95
N ASP A 281 17.55 -15.05 -6.10
CA ASP A 281 18.51 -15.87 -6.84
C ASP A 281 19.92 -15.83 -6.21
N LEU A 282 20.22 -14.74 -5.46
CA LEU A 282 21.53 -14.50 -4.85
C LEU A 282 21.53 -14.65 -3.33
N HIS A 283 20.38 -14.63 -2.69
CA HIS A 283 20.22 -14.76 -1.23
C HIS A 283 19.02 -15.64 -0.90
N GLU A 284 19.15 -16.53 0.08
CA GLU A 284 18.09 -17.48 0.46
C GLU A 284 16.79 -16.80 0.94
N LEU A 285 16.92 -15.63 1.56
CA LEU A 285 15.78 -14.83 2.03
C LEU A 285 15.56 -13.64 1.09
N THR A 286 14.32 -13.22 0.96
CA THR A 286 14.00 -11.92 0.31
C THR A 286 14.49 -10.75 1.17
N ALA A 287 14.57 -9.54 0.60
CA ALA A 287 15.06 -8.34 1.30
C ALA A 287 14.28 -7.99 2.59
N HIS A 288 13.05 -8.46 2.76
CA HIS A 288 12.16 -8.08 3.85
C HIS A 288 12.10 -6.55 4.10
N ASN A 289 12.32 -5.76 3.06
CA ASN A 289 12.23 -4.32 3.04
C ASN A 289 12.04 -3.87 1.59
N SER A 290 10.93 -3.19 1.31
CA SER A 290 10.59 -2.77 -0.04
C SER A 290 11.55 -1.74 -0.63
N PHE A 291 12.15 -0.89 0.21
CA PHE A 291 13.13 0.11 -0.24
C PHE A 291 14.45 -0.53 -0.62
N VAL A 292 14.95 -1.44 0.21
CA VAL A 292 16.16 -2.22 -0.08
C VAL A 292 15.96 -3.10 -1.30
N LEU A 293 14.80 -3.76 -1.44
CA LEU A 293 14.47 -4.60 -2.58
C LEU A 293 14.56 -3.83 -3.90
N VAL A 294 13.87 -2.68 -4.00
CA VAL A 294 13.89 -1.88 -5.22
C VAL A 294 15.29 -1.37 -5.53
N LEU A 295 16.03 -0.92 -4.50
CA LEU A 295 17.40 -0.45 -4.66
C LEU A 295 18.33 -1.54 -5.17
N ALA A 296 18.28 -2.73 -4.59
CA ALA A 296 19.11 -3.88 -5.01
C ALA A 296 18.78 -4.35 -6.42
N GLU A 297 17.50 -4.47 -6.76
CA GLU A 297 17.04 -5.06 -8.01
C GLU A 297 17.05 -4.12 -9.21
N THR A 298 16.83 -2.81 -9.00
CA THR A 298 16.68 -1.83 -10.09
C THR A 298 17.67 -0.66 -10.01
N GLY A 299 18.58 -0.70 -9.05
CA GLY A 299 19.60 0.32 -8.85
C GLY A 299 19.04 1.69 -8.50
N ILE A 300 19.89 2.71 -8.60
CA ILE A 300 19.53 4.08 -8.23
C ILE A 300 18.45 4.67 -9.16
N ILE A 301 18.41 4.26 -10.42
CA ILE A 301 17.43 4.78 -11.39
C ILE A 301 16.03 4.28 -11.01
N GLY A 302 15.84 2.97 -10.85
CA GLY A 302 14.56 2.40 -10.47
C GLY A 302 14.11 2.84 -9.08
N PHE A 303 15.03 2.91 -8.13
CA PHE A 303 14.76 3.40 -6.79
C PHE A 303 14.28 4.86 -6.78
N THR A 304 14.91 5.75 -7.57
CA THR A 304 14.49 7.14 -7.72
C THR A 304 13.07 7.25 -8.28
N ILE A 305 12.75 6.50 -9.33
CA ILE A 305 11.42 6.50 -9.96
C ILE A 305 10.38 5.97 -8.99
N TRP A 306 10.66 4.84 -8.32
CA TRP A 306 9.74 4.24 -7.36
C TRP A 306 9.50 5.17 -6.15
N LEU A 307 10.56 5.79 -5.64
CA LEU A 307 10.48 6.78 -4.55
C LEU A 307 9.63 8.00 -4.98
N ALA A 308 9.73 8.43 -6.24
CA ALA A 308 8.91 9.50 -6.79
C ALA A 308 7.43 9.10 -6.88
N ILE A 309 7.10 7.87 -7.32
CA ILE A 309 5.72 7.35 -7.34
C ILE A 309 5.09 7.48 -5.96
N VAL A 310 5.79 6.98 -4.94
CA VAL A 310 5.35 6.98 -3.55
C VAL A 310 5.28 8.41 -2.99
N GLY A 311 6.35 9.16 -3.14
CA GLY A 311 6.49 10.49 -2.59
C GLY A 311 5.47 11.48 -3.14
N TYR A 312 5.10 11.39 -4.41
CA TYR A 312 4.01 12.20 -4.95
C TYR A 312 2.66 11.83 -4.33
N CYS A 313 2.39 10.56 -4.01
CA CYS A 313 1.16 10.18 -3.32
C CYS A 313 1.04 10.86 -1.95
N PHE A 314 2.11 10.84 -1.16
CA PHE A 314 2.14 11.55 0.13
C PHE A 314 1.98 13.06 -0.07
N ARG A 315 2.70 13.67 -1.00
CA ARG A 315 2.60 15.13 -1.29
C ARG A 315 1.20 15.54 -1.73
N MET A 316 0.53 14.75 -2.55
CA MET A 316 -0.84 14.99 -2.99
C MET A 316 -1.82 15.00 -1.82
N MET A 317 -1.74 14.01 -0.94
CA MET A 317 -2.64 13.96 0.22
C MET A 317 -2.32 15.05 1.24
N LEU A 318 -1.05 15.32 1.50
CA LEU A 318 -0.62 16.41 2.38
C LEU A 318 -1.06 17.77 1.87
N ALA A 319 -0.96 18.03 0.56
CA ALA A 319 -1.38 19.30 -0.04
C ALA A 319 -2.87 19.60 0.20
N ILE A 320 -3.73 18.58 0.28
CA ILE A 320 -5.15 18.76 0.62
C ILE A 320 -5.35 18.89 2.13
N VAL A 321 -4.69 18.01 2.92
CA VAL A 321 -4.86 17.99 4.38
C VAL A 321 -4.37 19.27 5.05
N GLU A 322 -3.31 19.90 4.51
CA GLU A 322 -2.72 21.13 5.03
C GLU A 322 -3.40 22.41 4.54
N ARG A 323 -4.18 22.34 3.46
CA ARG A 323 -4.87 23.51 2.90
C ARG A 323 -5.98 24.00 3.83
N GLY A 324 -6.11 25.33 3.95
CA GLY A 324 -7.15 25.99 4.73
C GLY A 324 -8.54 25.92 4.11
N ASP A 325 -9.52 26.45 4.82
CA ASP A 325 -10.92 26.47 4.37
C ASP A 325 -11.19 27.59 3.34
N ASP A 326 -10.23 28.52 3.15
CA ASP A 326 -10.22 29.58 2.12
C ASP A 326 -10.27 29.04 0.68
N ILE A 327 -9.99 27.77 0.49
CA ILE A 327 -10.05 27.11 -0.83
C ILE A 327 -11.49 27.06 -1.42
N ILE A 328 -12.51 27.27 -0.60
CA ILE A 328 -13.89 27.32 -1.09
C ILE A 328 -14.11 28.48 -2.09
N ASP A 329 -13.27 29.49 -2.09
CA ASP A 329 -13.29 30.60 -3.08
C ASP A 329 -13.02 30.09 -4.51
N ASP A 330 -12.46 28.89 -4.68
CA ASP A 330 -12.30 28.22 -5.99
C ASP A 330 -13.64 27.68 -6.55
N VAL A 331 -14.66 27.54 -5.71
CA VAL A 331 -15.96 26.95 -6.11
C VAL A 331 -16.84 28.05 -6.73
N PRO A 332 -17.64 27.73 -7.77
CA PRO A 332 -18.53 28.70 -8.39
C PRO A 332 -19.48 29.38 -7.37
N LEU A 333 -19.69 30.69 -7.53
CA LEU A 333 -20.54 31.52 -6.65
C LEU A 333 -22.00 31.06 -6.53
N GLU A 334 -22.44 30.18 -7.44
CA GLU A 334 -23.78 29.59 -7.42
C GLU A 334 -23.95 28.54 -6.29
N VAL A 335 -22.83 28.02 -5.74
CA VAL A 335 -22.86 27.05 -4.63
C VAL A 335 -22.78 27.83 -3.32
N PRO A 336 -23.77 27.66 -2.39
CA PRO A 336 -23.70 28.30 -1.08
C PRO A 336 -22.43 27.90 -0.31
N ASP A 337 -21.80 28.86 0.36
CA ASP A 337 -20.55 28.66 1.12
C ASP A 337 -20.64 27.52 2.14
N GLU A 338 -21.79 27.37 2.81
CA GLU A 338 -21.99 26.27 3.77
C GLU A 338 -21.90 24.88 3.09
N VAL A 339 -22.42 24.75 1.86
CA VAL A 339 -22.36 23.51 1.08
C VAL A 339 -20.94 23.27 0.60
N ALA A 340 -20.28 24.29 0.06
CA ALA A 340 -18.90 24.23 -0.39
C ALA A 340 -17.97 23.84 0.76
N LEU A 341 -18.12 24.44 1.94
CA LEU A 341 -17.34 24.14 3.14
C LEU A 341 -17.59 22.71 3.66
N LYS A 342 -18.82 22.24 3.65
CA LYS A 342 -19.16 20.86 4.04
C LYS A 342 -18.54 19.85 3.09
N ASP A 343 -18.58 20.13 1.80
CA ASP A 343 -17.98 19.28 0.77
C ASP A 343 -16.47 19.27 0.87
N TRP A 344 -15.84 20.42 1.08
CA TRP A 344 -14.41 20.54 1.33
C TRP A 344 -13.97 19.73 2.55
N LYS A 345 -14.60 19.92 3.71
CA LYS A 345 -14.29 19.16 4.93
C LYS A 345 -14.44 17.65 4.73
N THR A 346 -15.42 17.24 3.94
CA THR A 346 -15.63 15.84 3.55
C THR A 346 -14.48 15.30 2.73
N ASP A 347 -14.03 16.05 1.73
CA ASP A 347 -12.93 15.65 0.86
C ASP A 347 -11.58 15.71 1.57
N LYS A 348 -11.40 16.68 2.47
CA LYS A 348 -10.21 16.77 3.35
C LYS A 348 -10.11 15.55 4.28
N ALA A 349 -11.25 15.10 4.86
CA ALA A 349 -11.30 13.89 5.68
C ALA A 349 -10.98 12.63 4.86
N LEU A 350 -11.43 12.58 3.59
CA LEU A 350 -11.11 11.49 2.67
C LEU A 350 -9.61 11.47 2.32
N SER A 351 -9.01 12.64 2.11
CA SER A 351 -7.57 12.76 1.87
C SER A 351 -6.75 12.35 3.08
N LEU A 352 -7.18 12.72 4.30
CA LEU A 352 -6.56 12.23 5.54
C LEU A 352 -6.67 10.71 5.66
N CYS A 353 -7.82 10.14 5.33
CA CYS A 353 -8.00 8.68 5.29
C CYS A 353 -6.97 8.00 4.36
N LEU A 354 -6.82 8.48 3.13
CA LEU A 354 -5.85 7.92 2.17
C LEU A 354 -4.40 8.15 2.62
N LEU A 355 -4.08 9.29 3.25
CA LEU A 355 -2.78 9.56 3.84
C LEU A 355 -2.45 8.53 4.94
N LEU A 356 -3.41 8.23 5.80
CA LEU A 356 -3.23 7.23 6.86
C LEU A 356 -3.09 5.81 6.29
N SER A 357 -3.86 5.47 5.23
CA SER A 357 -3.72 4.19 4.52
C SER A 357 -2.34 4.04 3.88
N LEU A 358 -1.80 5.10 3.24
CA LEU A 358 -0.43 5.13 2.74
C LEU A 358 0.59 4.94 3.88
N THR A 359 0.41 5.66 5.00
CA THR A 359 1.32 5.54 6.15
C THR A 359 1.33 4.11 6.69
N GLY A 360 0.16 3.50 6.91
CA GLY A 360 0.05 2.12 7.38
C GLY A 360 0.70 1.13 6.42
N PHE A 361 0.41 1.25 5.12
CA PHE A 361 0.99 0.41 4.09
C PHE A 361 2.53 0.52 4.06
N PHE A 362 3.09 1.73 3.97
CA PHE A 362 4.54 1.91 3.83
C PHE A 362 5.32 1.63 5.11
N THR A 363 4.73 1.81 6.29
CA THR A 363 5.35 1.36 7.53
C THR A 363 5.44 -0.16 7.58
N ALA A 364 4.39 -0.90 7.17
CA ALA A 364 4.46 -2.36 7.05
C ALA A 364 5.43 -2.79 5.94
N ALA A 365 5.42 -2.13 4.79
CA ALA A 365 6.29 -2.42 3.65
C ALA A 365 7.79 -2.16 3.93
N PHE A 366 8.11 -1.38 4.96
CA PHE A 366 9.49 -1.27 5.46
C PHE A 366 10.03 -2.59 6.03
N PHE A 367 9.14 -3.51 6.41
CA PHE A 367 9.48 -4.85 6.90
C PHE A 367 9.06 -5.97 5.96
N LEU A 368 8.70 -5.64 4.71
CA LEU A 368 8.19 -6.56 3.68
C LEU A 368 8.74 -6.21 2.30
N SER A 369 8.92 -7.20 1.46
CA SER A 369 9.34 -7.04 0.05
C SER A 369 8.12 -6.87 -0.86
N ARG A 370 7.46 -5.70 -0.84
CA ARG A 370 6.15 -5.49 -1.52
C ARG A 370 6.12 -4.33 -2.50
N SER A 371 7.24 -4.08 -3.18
CA SER A 371 7.37 -2.99 -4.15
C SER A 371 6.61 -3.23 -5.46
N TYR A 372 6.43 -4.49 -5.85
CA TYR A 372 5.79 -4.88 -7.13
C TYR A 372 4.37 -5.40 -6.96
N VAL A 373 3.83 -5.44 -5.73
CA VAL A 373 2.50 -6.01 -5.48
C VAL A 373 1.38 -5.13 -6.01
N VAL A 374 0.36 -5.75 -6.58
CA VAL A 374 -0.81 -5.05 -7.14
C VAL A 374 -1.50 -4.14 -6.14
N ILE A 375 -1.54 -4.50 -4.85
CA ILE A 375 -2.20 -3.73 -3.78
C ILE A 375 -1.61 -2.32 -3.65
N LEU A 376 -0.28 -2.18 -3.76
CA LEU A 376 0.38 -0.87 -3.76
C LEU A 376 -0.17 0.02 -4.88
N TYR A 377 -0.20 -0.49 -6.12
CA TYR A 377 -0.61 0.29 -7.28
C TYR A 377 -2.11 0.57 -7.32
N LEU A 378 -2.93 -0.28 -6.71
CA LEU A 378 -4.35 -0.01 -6.50
C LEU A 378 -4.56 1.12 -5.46
N LEU A 379 -3.78 1.14 -4.37
CA LEU A 379 -3.80 2.26 -3.40
C LEU A 379 -3.33 3.56 -4.07
N VAL A 380 -2.24 3.52 -4.85
CA VAL A 380 -1.77 4.65 -5.66
C VAL A 380 -2.87 5.14 -6.61
N ALA A 381 -3.62 4.23 -7.24
CA ALA A 381 -4.74 4.59 -8.13
C ALA A 381 -5.85 5.36 -7.40
N LEU A 382 -6.22 4.93 -6.17
CA LEU A 382 -7.22 5.66 -5.36
C LEU A 382 -6.74 7.08 -5.04
N VAL A 383 -5.47 7.22 -4.66
CA VAL A 383 -4.84 8.52 -4.33
C VAL A 383 -4.81 9.45 -5.55
N VAL A 384 -4.33 8.94 -6.69
CA VAL A 384 -4.18 9.71 -7.94
C VAL A 384 -5.55 10.11 -8.49
N GLY A 385 -6.53 9.20 -8.51
CA GLY A 385 -7.88 9.50 -8.95
C GLY A 385 -8.56 10.53 -8.05
N HIS A 386 -8.39 10.39 -6.72
CA HIS A 386 -8.88 11.39 -5.77
C HIS A 386 -8.26 12.77 -6.01
N TYR A 387 -6.92 12.85 -6.12
CA TYR A 387 -6.23 14.12 -6.33
C TYR A 387 -6.61 14.77 -7.67
N THR A 388 -6.76 13.97 -8.73
CA THR A 388 -7.21 14.45 -10.04
C THR A 388 -8.60 15.09 -9.96
N ARG A 389 -9.53 14.44 -9.25
CA ARG A 389 -10.87 15.00 -8.98
C ARG A 389 -10.80 16.28 -8.16
N MET A 390 -9.99 16.29 -7.09
CA MET A 390 -9.81 17.48 -6.24
C MET A 390 -9.27 18.66 -7.02
N ARG A 391 -8.29 18.44 -7.89
CA ARG A 391 -7.74 19.48 -8.77
C ARG A 391 -8.77 20.03 -9.77
N ALA A 392 -9.72 19.21 -10.22
CA ALA A 392 -10.78 19.66 -11.10
C ALA A 392 -11.82 20.54 -10.37
N THR A 393 -12.04 20.29 -9.06
CA THR A 393 -12.97 21.07 -8.24
C THR A 393 -12.30 22.30 -7.61
N TYR A 394 -11.01 22.17 -7.25
CA TYR A 394 -10.22 23.19 -6.55
C TYR A 394 -8.92 23.47 -7.32
N PRO A 395 -8.95 24.35 -8.34
CA PRO A 395 -7.80 24.63 -9.20
C PRO A 395 -6.58 25.23 -8.49
N SER A 396 -6.75 25.87 -7.33
CA SER A 396 -5.67 26.43 -6.52
C SER A 396 -4.78 25.38 -5.85
N LEU A 397 -5.18 24.10 -5.82
CA LEU A 397 -4.33 23.02 -5.35
C LEU A 397 -3.06 22.90 -6.24
N PRO A 398 -1.90 22.51 -5.67
CA PRO A 398 -0.64 22.44 -6.41
C PRO A 398 -0.70 21.55 -7.66
N VAL A 399 -0.01 21.97 -8.73
CA VAL A 399 0.28 21.11 -9.89
C VAL A 399 1.62 20.43 -9.64
N PHE A 400 1.60 19.10 -9.54
CA PHE A 400 2.81 18.30 -9.48
C PHE A 400 3.28 17.95 -10.88
N SER A 401 4.54 18.26 -11.20
CA SER A 401 5.16 17.92 -12.48
C SER A 401 6.61 17.46 -12.28
N LEU A 402 7.05 16.52 -13.11
CA LEU A 402 8.42 16.01 -13.06
C LEU A 402 9.45 17.09 -13.37
N GLU A 403 9.14 18.01 -14.28
CA GLU A 403 10.03 19.12 -14.65
C GLU A 403 10.44 19.98 -13.44
N LYS A 404 9.48 20.26 -12.54
CA LYS A 404 9.73 21.07 -11.33
C LYS A 404 10.48 20.29 -10.25
N ASP A 405 10.41 18.98 -10.28
CA ASP A 405 10.95 18.08 -9.25
C ASP A 405 12.12 17.22 -9.77
N LEU A 406 12.71 17.58 -10.93
CA LEU A 406 13.75 16.80 -11.61
C LEU A 406 14.97 16.52 -10.72
N ILE A 407 15.39 17.48 -9.89
CA ILE A 407 16.51 17.33 -8.94
C ILE A 407 16.06 16.75 -7.61
N ARG A 408 14.82 17.01 -7.21
CA ARG A 408 14.30 16.61 -5.89
C ARG A 408 14.32 15.10 -5.66
N TRP A 409 13.81 14.32 -6.60
CA TRP A 409 13.71 12.88 -6.41
C TRP A 409 15.07 12.18 -6.41
N PRO A 410 16.01 12.49 -7.31
CA PRO A 410 17.38 11.98 -7.21
C PRO A 410 18.05 12.37 -5.89
N SER A 411 17.88 13.61 -5.42
CA SER A 411 18.44 14.04 -4.13
C SER A 411 17.86 13.24 -2.96
N TYR A 412 16.53 13.01 -2.94
CA TYR A 412 15.90 12.18 -1.92
C TYR A 412 16.31 10.71 -2.02
N ALA A 413 16.55 10.18 -3.23
CA ALA A 413 17.05 8.83 -3.41
C ALA A 413 18.47 8.69 -2.82
N VAL A 414 19.36 9.63 -3.09
CA VAL A 414 20.72 9.63 -2.50
C VAL A 414 20.66 9.71 -0.98
N VAL A 415 19.87 10.63 -0.42
CA VAL A 415 19.68 10.71 1.04
C VAL A 415 19.09 9.43 1.61
N GLY A 416 18.12 8.83 0.91
CA GLY A 416 17.51 7.55 1.30
C GLY A 416 18.54 6.40 1.31
N VAL A 417 19.37 6.31 0.29
CA VAL A 417 20.46 5.28 0.22
C VAL A 417 21.45 5.46 1.36
N ILE A 418 21.92 6.70 1.61
CA ILE A 418 22.81 6.99 2.73
C ILE A 418 22.14 6.63 4.07
N GLY A 419 20.87 7.00 4.24
CA GLY A 419 20.10 6.68 5.44
C GLY A 419 19.96 5.18 5.68
N LEU A 420 19.61 4.41 4.63
CA LEU A 420 19.53 2.94 4.70
C LEU A 420 20.90 2.32 5.05
N TYR A 421 21.96 2.76 4.39
CA TYR A 421 23.31 2.28 4.66
C TYR A 421 23.74 2.52 6.12
N LEU A 422 23.55 3.75 6.62
CA LEU A 422 23.89 4.09 7.99
C LEU A 422 23.05 3.31 9.00
N THR A 423 21.75 3.16 8.74
CA THR A 423 20.85 2.38 9.59
C THR A 423 21.29 0.93 9.71
N VAL A 424 21.63 0.29 8.60
CA VAL A 424 22.10 -1.11 8.59
C VAL A 424 23.45 -1.22 9.32
N LYS A 425 24.38 -0.30 9.09
CA LYS A 425 25.68 -0.30 9.80
C LYS A 425 25.52 -0.14 11.30
N VAL A 426 24.63 0.73 11.76
CA VAL A 426 24.35 0.92 13.20
C VAL A 426 23.73 -0.35 13.77
N LEU A 427 22.74 -0.94 13.10
CA LEU A 427 22.06 -2.15 13.58
C LEU A 427 23.05 -3.34 13.68
N LEU A 428 23.93 -3.52 12.69
CA LEU A 428 24.97 -4.56 12.72
C LEU A 428 26.02 -4.31 13.80
N ALA A 429 26.28 -3.06 14.19
CA ALA A 429 27.24 -2.74 15.24
C ALA A 429 26.66 -2.88 16.66
N LEU A 430 25.32 -2.89 16.78
CA LEU A 430 24.60 -3.07 18.05
C LEU A 430 24.23 -4.55 18.32
N ALA A 431 24.37 -5.41 17.31
CA ALA A 431 24.11 -6.85 17.35
C ALA A 431 25.39 -7.60 17.71
#